data_d7ae3b49d63996afa0b808ce30757f53
#
_entry.id   d7ae3b49d63996afa0b808ce30757f53
#
_cell.length_a   1.000
_cell.length_b   1.000
_cell.length_c   1.000
_cell.angle_alpha   90.00
_cell.angle_beta   90.00
_cell.angle_gamma   90.00
#
_symmetry.space_group_name_H-M   'P 1'
#
loop_
_entity.id
_entity.type
_entity.pdbx_description
1 polymer ?
#
loop_
_entity_poly.entity_id
_entity_poly.type
_entity_poly.pdbx_seq_one_letter_code
_entity_poly.pdbx_strand_id
1 'polypeptide(L)'
;MPKQPLPNIDLPDDLDSKYVNFVRISHTASEFILDYSLLLPGVKQPKVDARLIMSPTAAKLFLRALTENISRYESKFGEIKIPRSHSLADDLFRPND
;
A
#
# COMPACT_ATOMS: atom_id res chain seq x y z
N MET A 1 -6.11 4.69 -27.30
CA MET A 1 -4.70 4.76 -26.97
C MET A 1 -4.17 3.39 -26.62
N PRO A 2 -3.22 2.90 -27.37
CA PRO A 2 -2.70 1.58 -27.06
C PRO A 2 -1.99 1.58 -25.72
N LYS A 3 -2.24 0.56 -24.93
CA LYS A 3 -1.52 0.40 -23.68
C LYS A 3 -0.13 -0.12 -23.99
N GLN A 4 0.86 0.47 -23.33
CA GLN A 4 2.20 -0.10 -23.40
C GLN A 4 2.19 -1.47 -22.75
N PRO A 5 2.87 -2.44 -23.33
CA PRO A 5 2.97 -3.75 -22.67
C PRO A 5 3.69 -3.60 -21.33
N LEU A 6 3.26 -4.38 -20.37
CA LEU A 6 3.95 -4.42 -19.08
C LEU A 6 5.35 -4.99 -19.31
N PRO A 7 6.35 -4.45 -18.60
CA PRO A 7 7.68 -5.01 -18.69
C PRO A 7 7.69 -6.44 -18.14
N ASN A 8 8.55 -7.26 -18.71
CA ASN A 8 8.79 -8.58 -18.15
C ASN A 8 9.54 -8.42 -16.84
N ILE A 9 9.04 -9.07 -15.81
CA ILE A 9 9.62 -8.99 -14.47
C ILE A 9 10.09 -10.38 -14.06
N ASP A 10 11.35 -10.45 -13.65
CA ASP A 10 11.87 -11.68 -13.09
C ASP A 10 11.49 -11.76 -11.62
N LEU A 11 10.85 -12.85 -11.24
CA LEU A 11 10.53 -13.14 -9.85
C LEU A 11 11.55 -14.14 -9.33
N PRO A 12 12.47 -13.72 -8.44
CA PRO A 12 13.40 -14.68 -7.87
C PRO A 12 12.68 -15.82 -7.14
N ASP A 13 13.19 -17.03 -7.27
CA ASP A 13 12.58 -18.19 -6.63
C ASP A 13 12.58 -18.07 -5.11
N ASP A 14 13.55 -17.35 -4.56
CA ASP A 14 13.69 -17.17 -3.12
C ASP A 14 13.09 -15.86 -2.61
N LEU A 15 12.25 -15.21 -3.41
CA LEU A 15 11.59 -13.98 -2.99
C LEU A 15 10.50 -14.29 -1.96
N ASP A 16 10.66 -13.76 -0.76
CA ASP A 16 9.67 -13.90 0.30
C ASP A 16 8.53 -12.92 0.10
N SER A 17 7.31 -13.43 0.19
CA SER A 17 6.13 -12.58 0.24
C SER A 17 5.85 -12.21 1.69
N LYS A 18 5.48 -10.96 1.91
CA LYS A 18 5.14 -10.48 3.24
C LYS A 18 3.68 -10.05 3.27
N TYR A 19 2.96 -10.52 4.25
CA TYR A 19 1.59 -10.06 4.47
C TYR A 19 1.65 -8.80 5.35
N VAL A 20 1.08 -7.71 4.83
CA VAL A 20 1.04 -6.45 5.57
C VAL A 20 -0.37 -5.90 5.50
N ASN A 21 -0.77 -5.21 6.55
CA ASN A 21 -2.11 -4.60 6.62
C ASN A 21 -2.06 -3.13 7.00
N PHE A 22 -0.87 -2.54 7.02
CA PHE A 22 -0.67 -1.14 7.39
C PHE A 22 0.48 -0.58 6.58
N VAL A 23 0.34 0.66 6.14
CA VAL A 23 1.43 1.39 5.52
C VAL A 23 1.43 2.82 6.06
N ARG A 24 2.58 3.27 6.53
CA ARG A 24 2.78 4.67 6.89
C ARG A 24 3.53 5.34 5.75
N ILE A 25 2.96 6.39 5.22
CA ILE A 25 3.56 7.11 4.08
C ILE A 25 4.06 8.46 4.56
N SER A 26 5.31 8.73 4.27
CA SER A 26 5.91 10.03 4.53
C SER A 26 6.66 10.47 3.29
N HIS A 27 7.10 11.73 3.27
CA HIS A 27 7.79 12.24 2.10
C HIS A 27 8.74 13.36 2.45
N THR A 28 9.70 13.55 1.58
CA THR A 28 10.54 14.73 1.50
C THR A 28 10.27 15.39 0.15
N ALA A 29 11.02 16.43 -0.18
CA ALA A 29 10.89 17.05 -1.50
C ALA A 29 11.30 16.11 -2.64
N SER A 30 12.10 15.10 -2.34
CA SER A 30 12.70 14.23 -3.35
C SER A 30 12.15 12.80 -3.36
N GLU A 31 11.50 12.37 -2.29
CA GLU A 31 11.19 10.95 -2.11
C GLU A 31 9.89 10.74 -1.38
N PHE A 32 9.24 9.62 -1.69
CA PHE A 32 8.17 9.08 -0.86
C PHE A 32 8.67 7.81 -0.19
N ILE A 33 8.36 7.69 1.08
CA ILE A 33 8.80 6.57 1.92
C ILE A 33 7.57 5.81 2.38
N LEU A 34 7.52 4.52 2.06
CA LEU A 34 6.40 3.66 2.42
C LEU A 34 6.91 2.62 3.40
N ASP A 35 6.44 2.70 4.63
CA ASP A 35 6.81 1.77 5.69
C ASP A 35 5.65 0.82 5.94
N TYR A 36 5.87 -0.44 5.64
CA TYR A 36 4.83 -1.48 5.73
C TYR A 36 4.99 -2.26 7.01
N SER A 37 3.87 -2.58 7.63
CA SER A 37 3.85 -3.35 8.87
C SER A 37 2.68 -4.29 8.91
N LEU A 38 2.80 -5.31 9.75
CA LEU A 38 1.69 -6.17 10.10
C LEU A 38 1.22 -5.74 11.50
N LEU A 39 0.01 -5.20 11.55
CA LEU A 39 -0.60 -4.81 12.81
C LEU A 39 -1.35 -6.00 13.39
N LEU A 40 -1.03 -6.34 14.62
CA LEU A 40 -1.68 -7.42 15.34
C LEU A 40 -2.33 -6.87 16.60
N PRO A 41 -3.47 -7.43 17.04
CA PRO A 41 -4.09 -7.01 18.29
C PRO A 41 -3.11 -7.13 19.47
N GLY A 42 -3.10 -6.12 20.34
CA GLY A 42 -2.26 -6.13 21.51
C GLY A 42 -0.84 -5.63 21.31
N VAL A 43 -0.44 -5.34 20.08
CA VAL A 43 0.88 -4.80 19.80
C VAL A 43 0.80 -3.28 19.81
N LYS A 44 1.52 -2.65 20.74
CA LYS A 44 1.47 -1.20 20.90
C LYS A 44 2.31 -0.46 19.85
N GLN A 45 3.43 -1.04 19.48
CA GLN A 45 4.31 -0.45 18.46
C GLN A 45 4.64 -1.50 17.42
N PRO A 46 3.95 -1.46 16.29
CA PRO A 46 4.27 -2.39 15.21
C PRO A 46 5.66 -2.09 14.66
N LYS A 47 6.36 -3.14 14.31
CA LYS A 47 7.66 -3.01 13.66
C LYS A 47 7.47 -2.82 12.16
N VAL A 48 8.33 -2.01 11.57
CA VAL A 48 8.36 -1.88 10.11
C VAL A 48 8.98 -3.15 9.54
N ASP A 49 8.22 -3.86 8.73
CA ASP A 49 8.68 -5.09 8.08
C ASP A 49 9.40 -4.81 6.77
N ALA A 50 9.02 -3.75 6.08
CA ALA A 50 9.65 -3.38 4.82
C ALA A 50 9.54 -1.88 4.63
N ARG A 51 10.59 -1.29 4.11
CA ARG A 51 10.60 0.13 3.74
C ARG A 51 10.92 0.23 2.27
N LEU A 52 10.06 0.91 1.54
CA LEU A 52 10.26 1.18 0.12
C LEU A 52 10.33 2.68 -0.10
N ILE A 53 11.27 3.08 -0.94
CA ILE A 53 11.46 4.49 -1.25
C ILE A 53 11.29 4.65 -2.75
N MET A 54 10.53 5.65 -3.15
CA MET A 54 10.29 5.91 -4.56
C MET A 54 10.29 7.40 -4.83
N SER A 55 10.57 7.76 -6.07
CA SER A 55 10.49 9.15 -6.51
C SER A 55 9.06 9.65 -6.48
N PRO A 56 8.85 10.98 -6.44
CA PRO A 56 7.49 11.51 -6.54
C PRO A 56 6.75 11.07 -7.80
N THR A 57 7.43 10.99 -8.93
CA THR A 57 6.83 10.50 -10.16
C THR A 57 6.39 9.05 -10.03
N ALA A 58 7.24 8.20 -9.46
CA ALA A 58 6.91 6.80 -9.24
C ALA A 58 5.72 6.65 -8.29
N ALA A 59 5.66 7.51 -7.26
CA ALA A 59 4.54 7.49 -6.33
C ALA A 59 3.22 7.80 -7.02
N LYS A 60 3.21 8.78 -7.92
CA LYS A 60 2.01 9.10 -8.68
C LYS A 60 1.60 7.97 -9.62
N LEU A 61 2.57 7.35 -10.27
CA LEU A 61 2.29 6.21 -11.14
C LEU A 61 1.76 5.02 -10.34
N PHE A 62 2.32 4.80 -9.16
CA PHE A 62 1.83 3.77 -8.26
C PHE A 62 0.38 4.03 -7.84
N LEU A 63 0.06 5.26 -7.47
CA LEU A 63 -1.31 5.61 -7.11
C LEU A 63 -2.27 5.31 -8.25
N ARG A 64 -1.89 5.69 -9.47
CA ARG A 64 -2.72 5.43 -10.65
C ARG A 64 -2.91 3.93 -10.87
N ALA A 65 -1.83 3.17 -10.82
CA ALA A 65 -1.90 1.73 -11.04
C ALA A 65 -2.75 1.05 -9.98
N LEU A 66 -2.60 1.45 -8.72
CA LEU A 66 -3.37 0.89 -7.64
C LEU A 66 -4.86 1.22 -7.79
N THR A 67 -5.16 2.47 -8.15
CA THR A 67 -6.54 2.89 -8.37
C THR A 67 -7.19 2.07 -9.47
N GLU A 68 -6.50 1.86 -10.59
CA GLU A 68 -7.03 1.06 -11.69
C GLU A 68 -7.24 -0.41 -11.28
N ASN A 69 -6.32 -0.96 -10.52
CA ASN A 69 -6.43 -2.35 -10.08
C ASN A 69 -7.57 -2.52 -9.09
N ILE A 70 -7.75 -1.59 -8.18
CA ILE A 70 -8.88 -1.63 -7.24
C ILE A 70 -10.20 -1.55 -8.02
N SER A 71 -10.27 -0.67 -9.01
CA SER A 71 -11.47 -0.53 -9.82
C SER A 71 -11.82 -1.83 -10.54
N ARG A 72 -10.82 -2.50 -11.11
CA ARG A 72 -11.03 -3.79 -11.78
C ARG A 72 -11.45 -4.87 -10.80
N TYR A 73 -10.84 -4.88 -9.62
CA TYR A 73 -11.23 -5.82 -8.58
C TYR A 73 -12.70 -5.62 -8.20
N GLU A 74 -13.10 -4.38 -7.94
CA GLU A 74 -14.45 -4.09 -7.50
C GLU A 74 -15.49 -4.39 -8.58
N SER A 75 -15.13 -4.22 -9.84
CA SER A 75 -16.04 -4.59 -10.93
C SER A 75 -16.30 -6.09 -10.98
N LYS A 76 -15.33 -6.88 -10.59
CA LYS A 76 -15.44 -8.34 -10.66
C LYS A 76 -15.96 -8.97 -9.38
N PHE A 77 -15.57 -8.45 -8.23
CA PHE A 77 -15.82 -9.09 -6.95
C PHE A 77 -16.71 -8.26 -6.02
N GLY A 78 -17.04 -7.03 -6.39
CA GLY A 78 -17.86 -6.17 -5.57
C GLY A 78 -17.05 -5.13 -4.82
N GLU A 79 -17.75 -4.15 -4.31
CA GLU A 79 -17.13 -3.02 -3.62
C GLU A 79 -16.35 -3.45 -2.39
N ILE A 80 -15.16 -2.90 -2.24
CA ILE A 80 -14.36 -3.07 -1.02
C ILE A 80 -14.92 -2.11 0.01
N LYS A 81 -15.48 -2.65 1.07
CA LYS A 81 -16.08 -1.83 2.13
C LYS A 81 -15.05 -1.52 3.19
N ILE A 82 -14.93 -0.25 3.51
CA ILE A 82 -14.05 0.21 4.57
C ILE A 82 -14.90 0.38 5.83
N PRO A 83 -14.58 -0.32 6.92
CA PRO A 83 -15.38 -0.20 8.14
C PRO A 83 -15.39 1.23 8.67
N ARG A 84 -16.57 1.70 9.09
CA ARG A 84 -16.71 3.03 9.69
C ARG A 84 -16.67 3.00 11.21
N SER A 85 -16.73 1.81 11.80
CA SER A 85 -16.70 1.68 13.25
C SER A 85 -15.29 1.97 13.77
N HIS A 86 -15.20 2.25 15.06
CA HIS A 86 -13.91 2.42 15.72
C HIS A 86 -13.19 1.10 15.77
N SER A 87 -12.42 0.84 14.75
CA SER A 87 -11.54 -0.32 14.69
C SER A 87 -10.13 0.13 14.97
N LEU A 88 -9.26 -0.83 15.14
CA LEU A 88 -7.82 -0.54 15.26
C LEU A 88 -7.34 0.28 14.06
N ALA A 89 -7.83 -0.05 12.88
CA ALA A 89 -7.45 0.67 11.67
C ALA A 89 -7.88 2.14 11.72
N ASP A 90 -9.11 2.42 12.20
CA ASP A 90 -9.57 3.79 12.31
C ASP A 90 -8.69 4.61 13.23
N ASP A 91 -8.29 4.03 14.36
CA ASP A 91 -7.43 4.71 15.32
C ASP A 91 -6.05 5.00 14.74
N LEU A 92 -5.55 4.08 13.92
CA LEU A 92 -4.20 4.17 13.37
C LEU A 92 -4.12 5.10 12.16
N PHE A 93 -5.20 5.19 11.39
CA PHE A 93 -5.23 6.03 10.19
C PHE A 93 -5.88 7.38 10.42
N ARG A 94 -6.29 7.64 11.66
CA ARG A 94 -6.89 8.94 11.99
C ARG A 94 -5.85 10.03 11.85
N PRO A 95 -6.17 11.15 11.15
CA PRO A 95 -5.23 12.26 11.10
C PRO A 95 -4.98 12.80 12.50
N ASN A 96 -3.75 13.15 12.76
CA ASN A 96 -3.40 13.82 14.01
C ASN A 96 -3.87 15.27 13.94
N ASP A 97 -4.66 15.63 14.88
CA ASP A 97 -5.09 17.03 15.01
C ASP A 97 -4.08 17.85 15.79
#